data_35a24904f5f6f94c0e8b376d07af57e2
#
_entry.id   35a24904f5f6f94c0e8b376d07af57e2
#
_cell.length_a   1.000
_cell.length_b   1.000
_cell.length_c   1.000
_cell.angle_alpha   90.00
_cell.angle_beta   90.00
_cell.angle_gamma   90.00
#
_symmetry.space_group_name_H-M   'P 1'
#
loop_
_entity.id
_entity.type
_entity.pdbx_description
1 polymer ?
#
loop_
_entity_poly.entity_id
_entity_poly.type
_entity_poly.pdbx_seq_one_letter_code
_entity_poly.pdbx_strand_id
1 'polypeptide(L)'
;MAGKLSALYTRAEPRDFLDIDAAITSGRYSREQLCELAEQADAGIDRQVLAEVFAVLERYPDRRLAAYGPTDDQIRALRARFATWRAALLEF
;
A
#
# COMPACT_ATOMS: atom_id res chain seq x y z
N MET A 1 7.61 8.16 -7.37
CA MET A 1 6.76 7.13 -6.74
C MET A 1 7.55 6.09 -5.95
N ALA A 2 8.75 5.74 -6.39
CA ALA A 2 9.61 4.83 -5.62
C ALA A 2 9.82 5.28 -4.18
N GLY A 3 9.98 6.59 -3.94
CA GLY A 3 10.12 7.14 -2.59
C GLY A 3 8.90 6.88 -1.69
N LYS A 4 7.69 6.82 -2.25
CA LYS A 4 6.48 6.53 -1.48
C LYS A 4 6.42 5.07 -1.05
N LEU A 5 6.85 4.14 -1.91
CA LEU A 5 6.94 2.73 -1.55
C LEU A 5 8.04 2.49 -0.53
N SER A 6 9.19 3.16 -0.65
CA SER A 6 10.25 3.08 0.35
C SER A 6 9.75 3.60 1.71
N ALA A 7 8.99 4.68 1.73
CA ALA A 7 8.37 5.21 2.95
C ALA A 7 7.38 4.21 3.56
N LEU A 8 6.54 3.58 2.71
CA LEU A 8 5.61 2.55 3.17
C LEU A 8 6.36 1.37 3.80
N TYR A 9 7.41 0.92 3.14
CA TYR A 9 8.24 -0.18 3.63
C TYR A 9 8.91 0.13 4.97
N THR A 10 9.39 1.36 5.15
CA THR A 10 10.14 1.75 6.36
C THR A 10 9.26 2.23 7.49
N ARG A 11 8.16 2.93 7.21
CA ARG A 11 7.30 3.55 8.22
C ARG A 11 5.92 2.90 8.32
N ALA A 12 5.34 2.51 7.18
CA ALA A 12 3.99 1.95 7.08
C ALA A 12 2.94 2.80 7.80
N GLU A 13 2.99 4.11 7.64
CA GLU A 13 2.02 5.02 8.22
C GLU A 13 0.72 5.07 7.41
N PRO A 14 -0.43 5.42 8.03
CA PRO A 14 -1.71 5.49 7.32
C PRO A 14 -1.66 6.34 6.05
N ARG A 15 -0.97 7.48 6.10
CA ARG A 15 -0.82 8.38 4.95
C ARG A 15 -0.12 7.70 3.77
N ASP A 16 0.88 6.85 4.05
CA ASP A 16 1.62 6.17 3.00
C ASP A 16 0.73 5.22 2.21
N PHE A 17 -0.19 4.53 2.88
CA PHE A 17 -1.18 3.67 2.22
C PHE A 17 -2.13 4.49 1.35
N LEU A 18 -2.59 5.63 1.85
CA LEU A 18 -3.48 6.52 1.09
C LEU A 18 -2.80 7.06 -0.17
N ASP A 19 -1.53 7.46 -0.07
CA ASP A 19 -0.77 8.00 -1.20
C ASP A 19 -0.56 6.93 -2.29
N ILE A 20 -0.23 5.71 -1.90
CA ILE A 20 -0.03 4.60 -2.84
C ILE A 20 -1.37 4.23 -3.49
N ASP A 21 -2.44 4.15 -2.73
CA ASP A 21 -3.77 3.85 -3.25
C ASP A 21 -4.21 4.89 -4.28
N ALA A 22 -3.98 6.16 -4.00
CA ALA A 22 -4.30 7.26 -4.91
C ALA A 22 -3.54 7.14 -6.23
N ALA A 23 -2.27 6.73 -6.19
CA ALA A 23 -1.46 6.54 -7.39
C ALA A 23 -2.02 5.42 -8.26
N ILE A 24 -2.50 4.33 -7.67
CA ILE A 24 -3.09 3.21 -8.41
C ILE A 24 -4.47 3.57 -8.96
N THR A 25 -5.33 4.15 -8.14
CA THR A 25 -6.70 4.47 -8.54
C THR A 25 -6.76 5.59 -9.58
N SER A 26 -5.74 6.46 -9.61
CA SER A 26 -5.64 7.50 -10.64
C SER A 26 -5.21 6.97 -12.01
N GLY A 27 -4.77 5.71 -12.10
CA GLY A 27 -4.30 5.09 -13.32
C GLY A 27 -2.87 5.44 -13.71
N ARG A 28 -2.14 6.18 -12.88
CA ARG A 28 -0.74 6.54 -13.16
C ARG A 28 0.21 5.35 -13.09
N TYR A 29 -0.07 4.43 -12.18
CA TYR A 29 0.78 3.26 -11.93
C TYR A 29 -0.09 2.04 -11.74
N SER A 30 0.35 0.90 -12.28
CA SER A 30 -0.21 -0.39 -11.95
C SER A 30 0.50 -0.94 -10.70
N ARG A 31 -0.09 -1.97 -10.10
CA ARG A 31 0.52 -2.66 -8.95
C ARG A 31 1.89 -3.23 -9.32
N GLU A 32 1.99 -3.80 -10.51
CA GLU A 32 3.23 -4.39 -11.03
C GLU A 32 4.32 -3.33 -11.20
N GLN A 33 3.96 -2.17 -11.76
CA GLN A 33 4.91 -1.06 -11.91
C GLN A 33 5.43 -0.57 -10.57
N LEU A 34 4.58 -0.47 -9.57
CA LEU A 34 4.99 -0.05 -8.23
C LEU A 34 5.91 -1.08 -7.58
N CYS A 35 5.64 -2.37 -7.75
CA CYS A 35 6.51 -3.43 -7.24
C CYS A 35 7.89 -3.40 -7.91
N GLU A 36 7.93 -3.19 -9.24
CA GLU A 36 9.19 -3.07 -9.97
C GLU A 36 10.01 -1.88 -9.49
N LEU A 37 9.36 -0.73 -9.29
CA LEU A 37 10.03 0.47 -8.78
C LEU A 37 10.60 0.25 -7.38
N ALA A 38 9.87 -0.45 -6.52
CA ALA A 38 10.32 -0.76 -5.18
C ALA A 38 11.55 -1.68 -5.20
N GLU A 39 11.53 -2.71 -6.03
CA GLU A 39 12.66 -3.63 -6.18
C GLU A 39 13.90 -2.94 -6.72
N GLN A 40 13.72 -2.01 -7.67
CA GLN A 40 14.83 -1.23 -8.22
C GLN A 40 15.42 -0.27 -7.20
N ALA A 41 14.58 0.29 -6.32
CA ALA A 41 15.02 1.24 -5.31
C ALA A 41 15.75 0.56 -4.15
N ASP A 42 15.31 -0.65 -3.79
CA ASP A 42 15.88 -1.41 -2.67
C ASP A 42 15.75 -2.90 -2.95
N ALA A 43 16.87 -3.56 -3.16
CA ALA A 43 16.94 -4.99 -3.46
C ALA A 43 16.44 -5.86 -2.30
N GLY A 44 16.33 -5.32 -1.07
CA GLY A 44 15.77 -6.02 0.08
C GLY A 44 14.25 -6.06 0.10
N ILE A 45 13.58 -5.30 -0.76
CA ILE A 45 12.13 -5.28 -0.84
C ILE A 45 11.68 -6.36 -1.81
N ASP A 46 11.09 -7.43 -1.28
CA ASP A 46 10.49 -8.50 -2.08
C ASP A 46 8.98 -8.58 -1.83
N ARG A 47 8.32 -9.50 -2.54
CA ARG A 47 6.86 -9.65 -2.47
C ARG A 47 6.37 -10.03 -1.08
N GLN A 48 7.09 -10.90 -0.41
CA GLN A 48 6.72 -11.35 0.94
C GLN A 48 6.83 -10.19 1.93
N VAL A 49 7.89 -9.41 1.83
CA VAL A 49 8.09 -8.24 2.70
C VAL A 49 6.98 -7.21 2.46
N LEU A 50 6.63 -6.94 1.19
CA LEU A 50 5.53 -6.03 0.89
C LEU A 50 4.20 -6.53 1.45
N ALA A 51 3.93 -7.84 1.35
CA ALA A 51 2.72 -8.43 1.92
C ALA A 51 2.66 -8.25 3.44
N GLU A 52 3.79 -8.39 4.12
CA GLU A 52 3.88 -8.15 5.57
C GLU A 52 3.62 -6.68 5.92
N VAL A 53 4.15 -5.76 5.12
CA VAL A 53 3.90 -4.33 5.29
C VAL A 53 2.42 -4.01 5.11
N PHE A 54 1.78 -4.60 4.09
CA PHE A 54 0.36 -4.38 3.86
C PHE A 54 -0.52 -4.90 5.00
N ALA A 55 -0.08 -5.92 5.71
CA ALA A 55 -0.79 -6.43 6.89
C ALA A 55 -0.85 -5.40 8.03
N VAL A 56 0.09 -4.46 8.07
CA VAL A 56 0.10 -3.39 9.08
C VAL A 56 -1.15 -2.51 8.94
N LEU A 57 -1.66 -2.33 7.72
CA LEU A 57 -2.86 -1.53 7.48
C LEU A 57 -4.06 -2.06 8.28
N GLU A 58 -4.17 -3.37 8.46
CA GLU A 58 -5.26 -4.00 9.21
C GLU A 58 -5.24 -3.65 10.70
N ARG A 59 -4.09 -3.25 11.21
CA ARG A 59 -3.91 -2.87 12.61
C ARG A 59 -4.35 -1.45 12.91
N TYR A 60 -4.47 -0.61 11.86
CA TYR A 60 -4.89 0.78 12.04
C TYR A 60 -6.42 0.85 12.14
N PRO A 61 -6.96 1.52 13.17
CA PRO A 61 -8.40 1.78 13.23
C PRO A 61 -8.79 2.80 12.15
N ASP A 62 -10.04 2.75 11.72
CA ASP A 62 -10.55 3.63 10.66
C ASP A 62 -10.31 5.12 10.96
N ARG A 63 -10.38 5.52 12.22
CA ARG A 63 -10.16 6.92 12.62
C ARG A 63 -8.77 7.44 12.24
N ARG A 64 -7.75 6.56 12.20
CA ARG A 64 -6.40 6.93 11.80
C ARG A 64 -6.31 7.27 10.31
N LEU A 65 -7.10 6.57 9.50
CA LEU A 65 -7.19 6.84 8.07
C LEU A 65 -8.12 8.03 7.81
N ALA A 66 -9.24 8.13 8.53
CA ALA A 66 -10.21 9.20 8.37
C ALA A 66 -9.62 10.58 8.68
N ALA A 67 -8.60 10.66 9.52
CA ALA A 67 -7.91 11.90 9.85
C ALA A 67 -7.34 12.60 8.61
N TYR A 68 -7.10 11.86 7.52
CA TYR A 68 -6.58 12.41 6.25
C TYR A 68 -7.67 12.71 5.22
N GLY A 69 -8.95 12.56 5.58
CA GLY A 69 -10.08 13.01 4.79
C GLY A 69 -10.96 11.98 4.09
N PRO A 70 -10.55 10.69 3.91
CA PRO A 70 -11.42 9.73 3.24
C PRO A 70 -12.67 9.41 4.05
N THR A 71 -13.76 9.08 3.34
CA THR A 71 -15.01 8.64 3.96
C THR A 71 -14.90 7.19 4.42
N ASP A 72 -15.86 6.73 5.22
CA ASP A 72 -15.90 5.33 5.67
C ASP A 72 -15.95 4.35 4.48
N ASP A 73 -16.71 4.68 3.44
CA ASP A 73 -16.80 3.85 2.23
C ASP A 73 -15.46 3.81 1.49
N GLN A 74 -14.76 4.95 1.42
CA GLN A 74 -13.44 5.03 0.80
C GLN A 74 -12.42 4.22 1.57
N ILE A 75 -12.46 4.26 2.90
CA ILE A 75 -11.57 3.46 3.75
C ILE A 75 -11.83 1.97 3.55
N ARG A 76 -13.09 1.56 3.50
CA ARG A 76 -13.47 0.16 3.26
C ARG A 76 -12.94 -0.32 1.91
N ALA A 77 -13.10 0.49 0.87
CA ALA A 77 -12.62 0.16 -0.47
C ALA A 77 -11.09 0.07 -0.52
N LEU A 78 -10.39 0.98 0.15
CA LEU A 78 -8.92 0.96 0.25
C LEU A 78 -8.43 -0.32 0.93
N ARG A 79 -9.05 -0.69 2.04
CA ARG A 79 -8.69 -1.92 2.76
C ARG A 79 -8.89 -3.16 1.89
N ALA A 80 -9.99 -3.21 1.13
CA ALA A 80 -10.27 -4.31 0.22
C ALA A 80 -9.23 -4.39 -0.89
N ARG A 81 -8.81 -3.26 -1.45
CA ARG A 81 -7.79 -3.23 -2.52
C ARG A 81 -6.45 -3.74 -2.01
N PHE A 82 -6.02 -3.31 -0.82
CA PHE A 82 -4.76 -3.79 -0.24
C PHE A 82 -4.83 -5.27 0.16
N ALA A 83 -5.96 -5.73 0.66
CA ALA A 83 -6.16 -7.15 0.97
C ALA A 83 -6.04 -8.02 -0.27
N THR A 84 -6.65 -7.60 -1.38
CA THR A 84 -6.56 -8.29 -2.67
C THR A 84 -5.12 -8.29 -3.19
N TRP A 85 -4.44 -7.15 -3.10
CA TRP A 85 -3.04 -7.05 -3.54
C TRP A 85 -2.13 -7.93 -2.70
N ARG A 86 -2.31 -7.92 -1.39
CA ARG A 86 -1.55 -8.78 -0.47
C ARG A 86 -1.73 -10.25 -0.82
N ALA A 87 -2.97 -10.69 -1.06
CA ALA A 87 -3.25 -12.06 -1.46
C ALA A 87 -2.53 -12.42 -2.75
N ALA A 88 -2.55 -11.53 -3.74
CA ALA A 88 -1.85 -11.74 -5.01
C ALA A 88 -0.32 -11.85 -4.83
N LEU A 89 0.26 -11.07 -3.92
CA LEU A 89 1.70 -11.13 -3.63
C LEU A 89 2.10 -12.45 -2.99
N LEU A 90 1.21 -13.09 -2.28
CA LEU A 90 1.47 -14.36 -1.58
C LEU A 90 1.14 -15.59 -2.43
N GLU A 91 0.53 -15.42 -3.60
CA GLU A 91 0.20 -16.50 -4.54
C GLU A 91 1.38 -16.88 -5.41
N PHE A 92 2.21 -17.79 -4.92
CA PHE A 92 3.31 -18.34 -5.70
C PHE A 92 3.50 -19.79 -5.43
#